data_0a50d6240a9a87ef31ce66b3c80141d5
#
_entry.id   0a50d6240a9a87ef31ce66b3c80141d5
#
_cell.length_a   1.000
_cell.length_b   1.000
_cell.length_c   1.000
_cell.angle_alpha   90.00
_cell.angle_beta   90.00
_cell.angle_gamma   90.00
#
_symmetry.space_group_name_H-M   'P 1'
#
loop_
_entity.id
_entity.type
_entity.pdbx_description
1 polymer ?
#
loop_
_entity_poly.entity_id
_entity_poly.type
_entity_poly.pdbx_seq_one_letter_code
_entity_poly.pdbx_strand_id
1 'polypeptide(L)'
;MAKQVDGYLKLQVRGGVANPSPPVGPALGSKGLNIMDFCNQFNTRTENRKGQVLPVVITIYRDKSFDFVIKTPPAAVLILQAANKKKGSDQPNLVKVGSITWNQVKDIAETKMKDLNAFKVGSAMKMIAGTARSMGVKVKGVFPENLN
;
A
#
# COMPACT_ATOMS: atom_id res chain seq x y z
N MET A 1 6.35 31.33 -3.48
CA MET A 1 7.66 30.66 -3.56
C MET A 1 7.49 29.17 -3.29
N ALA A 2 8.20 28.34 -4.03
CA ALA A 2 8.20 26.92 -3.77
C ALA A 2 8.86 26.62 -2.43
N LYS A 3 8.19 25.82 -1.59
CA LYS A 3 8.76 25.38 -0.31
C LYS A 3 9.91 24.42 -0.56
N GLN A 4 10.97 24.59 0.22
CA GLN A 4 12.14 23.72 0.09
C GLN A 4 11.91 22.40 0.84
N VAL A 5 12.00 21.30 0.11
CA VAL A 5 11.80 19.96 0.68
C VAL A 5 12.98 19.58 1.56
N ASP A 6 12.71 19.17 2.80
CA ASP A 6 13.70 18.64 3.72
C ASP A 6 13.84 17.13 3.63
N GLY A 7 12.75 16.45 3.36
CA GLY A 7 12.77 14.98 3.21
C GLY A 7 11.41 14.39 2.96
N TYR A 8 11.40 13.05 2.89
CA TYR A 8 10.20 12.25 2.70
C TYR A 8 10.08 11.21 3.80
N LEU A 9 8.83 10.89 4.16
CA LEU A 9 8.53 9.84 5.10
C LEU A 9 7.43 8.96 4.52
N LYS A 10 7.61 7.65 4.56
CA LYS A 10 6.61 6.69 4.07
C LYS A 10 6.09 5.86 5.24
N LEU A 11 4.79 5.81 5.39
CA LEU A 11 4.12 5.06 6.46
C LEU A 11 2.96 4.26 5.90
N GLN A 12 2.59 3.20 6.63
CA GLN A 12 1.35 2.48 6.42
C GLN A 12 0.45 2.72 7.63
N VAL A 13 -0.70 3.32 7.42
CA VAL A 13 -1.63 3.72 8.48
C VAL A 13 -3.04 3.23 8.13
N ARG A 14 -3.75 2.77 9.14
CA ARG A 14 -5.16 2.36 8.94
C ARG A 14 -6.04 3.58 8.75
N GLY A 15 -6.89 3.54 7.72
CA GLY A 15 -7.79 4.63 7.39
C GLY A 15 -8.79 4.92 8.51
N GLY A 16 -8.98 6.20 8.79
CA GLY A 16 -9.95 6.70 9.75
C GLY A 16 -9.60 6.51 11.23
N VAL A 17 -8.49 5.85 11.53
CA VAL A 17 -8.07 5.51 12.92
C VAL A 17 -6.61 5.84 13.22
N ALA A 18 -6.04 6.80 12.51
CA ALA A 18 -4.69 7.28 12.79
C ALA A 18 -4.65 7.95 14.18
N ASN A 19 -3.65 7.59 14.97
CA ASN A 19 -3.44 8.12 16.31
C ASN A 19 -1.94 8.31 16.58
N PRO A 20 -1.57 9.03 17.65
CA PRO A 20 -0.16 9.28 18.00
C PRO A 20 0.64 8.06 18.44
N SER A 21 0.01 6.90 18.59
CA SER A 21 0.72 5.68 18.97
C SER A 21 1.57 5.14 17.82
N PRO A 22 2.56 4.25 18.08
CA PRO A 22 3.35 3.67 17.01
C PRO A 22 2.49 3.03 15.91
N PRO A 23 2.88 3.12 14.63
CA PRO A 23 4.15 3.66 14.11
C PRO A 23 4.14 5.16 13.82
N VAL A 24 3.00 5.85 13.94
CA VAL A 24 2.82 7.24 13.49
C VAL A 24 3.59 8.23 14.38
N GLY A 25 3.40 8.14 15.70
CA GLY A 25 3.98 9.08 16.64
C GLY A 25 5.51 9.16 16.56
N PRO A 26 6.24 8.05 16.75
CA PRO A 26 7.70 8.06 16.69
C PRO A 26 8.26 8.52 15.34
N ALA A 27 7.63 8.13 14.23
CA ALA A 27 8.07 8.48 12.88
C ALA A 27 7.94 9.98 12.62
N LEU A 28 6.81 10.58 12.94
CA LEU A 28 6.57 12.01 12.76
C LEU A 28 7.32 12.85 13.81
N GLY A 29 7.40 12.36 15.03
CA GLY A 29 8.10 13.02 16.13
C GLY A 29 9.59 13.18 15.86
N SER A 30 10.24 12.18 15.27
CA SER A 30 11.65 12.25 14.89
C SER A 30 11.94 13.34 13.86
N LYS A 31 10.93 13.74 13.09
CA LYS A 31 11.01 14.82 12.09
C LYS A 31 10.52 16.17 12.62
N GLY A 32 10.05 16.22 13.86
CA GLY A 32 9.56 17.45 14.46
C GLY A 32 8.23 17.95 13.89
N LEU A 33 7.41 17.06 13.35
CA LEU A 33 6.11 17.40 12.78
C LEU A 33 5.00 17.34 13.83
N ASN A 34 3.92 18.07 13.59
CA ASN A 34 2.74 18.02 14.44
C ASN A 34 1.94 16.73 14.17
N ILE A 35 2.03 15.80 15.11
CA ILE A 35 1.42 14.47 15.00
C ILE A 35 -0.11 14.55 14.98
N MET A 36 -0.68 15.37 15.84
CA MET A 36 -2.15 15.51 15.95
C MET A 36 -2.76 16.11 14.69
N ASP A 37 -2.10 17.09 14.10
CA ASP A 37 -2.55 17.73 12.87
C ASP A 37 -2.56 16.73 11.72
N PHE A 38 -1.51 15.93 11.58
CA PHE A 38 -1.46 14.85 10.61
C PHE A 38 -2.59 13.83 10.82
N CYS A 39 -2.79 13.37 12.05
CA CYS A 39 -3.83 12.39 12.37
C CYS A 39 -5.22 12.92 12.00
N ASN A 40 -5.51 14.16 12.33
CA ASN A 40 -6.81 14.78 12.03
C ASN A 40 -7.05 14.89 10.52
N GLN A 41 -6.09 15.38 9.78
CA GLN A 41 -6.18 15.51 8.33
C GLN A 41 -6.29 14.15 7.64
N PHE A 42 -5.49 13.19 8.06
CA PHE A 42 -5.51 11.83 7.52
C PHE A 42 -6.86 11.15 7.78
N ASN A 43 -7.36 11.22 9.01
CA ASN A 43 -8.64 10.61 9.37
C ASN A 43 -9.79 11.22 8.58
N THR A 44 -9.80 12.53 8.37
CA THR A 44 -10.80 13.22 7.55
C THR A 44 -10.76 12.73 6.10
N ARG A 45 -9.58 12.61 5.52
CA ARG A 45 -9.42 12.16 4.11
C ARG A 45 -9.70 10.68 3.91
N THR A 46 -9.58 9.87 4.94
CA THR A 46 -9.74 8.40 4.86
C THR A 46 -11.01 7.90 5.53
N GLU A 47 -11.94 8.78 5.85
CA GLU A 47 -13.20 8.40 6.49
C GLU A 47 -13.96 7.32 5.72
N ASN A 48 -13.94 7.39 4.38
CA ASN A 48 -14.57 6.42 3.48
C ASN A 48 -13.83 5.08 3.41
N ARG A 49 -12.65 4.98 3.99
CA ARG A 49 -11.76 3.81 3.90
C ARG A 49 -11.35 3.30 5.27
N LYS A 50 -12.25 3.38 6.24
CA LYS A 50 -11.99 2.91 7.60
C LYS A 50 -11.58 1.46 7.63
N GLY A 51 -10.52 1.16 8.39
CA GLY A 51 -10.01 -0.20 8.58
C GLY A 51 -9.09 -0.72 7.49
N GLN A 52 -8.98 -0.03 6.34
CA GLN A 52 -8.02 -0.39 5.30
C GLN A 52 -6.63 0.12 5.65
N VAL A 53 -5.62 -0.70 5.41
CA VAL A 53 -4.23 -0.25 5.52
C VAL A 53 -3.89 0.58 4.28
N LEU A 54 -3.51 1.83 4.48
CA LEU A 54 -3.22 2.77 3.40
C LEU A 54 -1.77 3.24 3.49
N PRO A 55 -0.98 3.11 2.42
CA PRO A 55 0.33 3.73 2.34
C PRO A 55 0.21 5.24 2.22
N VAL A 56 1.01 5.96 2.97
CA VAL A 56 1.07 7.42 2.94
C VAL A 56 2.51 7.86 2.67
N VAL A 57 2.68 8.74 1.71
CA VAL A 57 3.97 9.40 1.43
C VAL A 57 3.85 10.83 1.93
N ILE A 58 4.64 11.19 2.93
CA ILE A 58 4.66 12.51 3.55
C ILE A 58 5.87 13.26 3.05
N THR A 59 5.64 14.44 2.46
CA THR A 59 6.69 15.36 2.06
C THR A 59 6.90 16.37 3.18
N ILE A 60 8.11 16.49 3.67
CA ILE A 60 8.46 17.35 4.79
C ILE A 60 9.24 18.55 4.26
N TYR A 61 8.83 19.73 4.66
CA TYR A 61 9.47 20.99 4.26
C TYR A 61 10.34 21.55 5.40
N ARG A 62 11.28 22.43 5.05
CA ARG A 62 12.20 23.05 6.03
C ARG A 62 11.50 23.89 7.10
N ASP A 63 10.34 24.45 6.78
CA ASP A 63 9.51 25.21 7.72
C ASP A 63 8.70 24.32 8.68
N LYS A 64 8.96 22.99 8.67
CA LYS A 64 8.23 21.96 9.43
C LYS A 64 6.78 21.82 9.03
N SER A 65 6.38 22.36 7.90
CA SER A 65 5.11 22.01 7.28
C SER A 65 5.23 20.68 6.54
N PHE A 66 4.11 20.07 6.24
CA PHE A 66 4.07 18.80 5.52
C PHE A 66 2.89 18.75 4.56
N ASP A 67 3.08 17.99 3.50
CA ASP A 67 2.00 17.53 2.62
C ASP A 67 2.04 16.00 2.56
N PHE A 68 0.91 15.37 2.31
CA PHE A 68 0.88 13.92 2.19
C PHE A 68 -0.05 13.46 1.07
N VAL A 69 0.32 12.33 0.48
CA VAL A 69 -0.45 11.64 -0.56
C VAL A 69 -0.81 10.26 -0.04
N ILE A 70 -2.10 9.92 -0.11
CA ILE A 70 -2.62 8.62 0.28
C ILE A 70 -2.70 7.76 -0.98
N LYS A 71 -2.02 6.61 -0.95
CA LYS A 71 -2.02 5.65 -2.06
C LYS A 71 -3.07 4.55 -1.85
N THR A 72 -3.25 3.70 -2.85
CA THR A 72 -4.11 2.51 -2.75
C THR A 72 -3.53 1.51 -1.75
N PRO A 73 -4.34 0.60 -1.19
CA PRO A 73 -3.83 -0.40 -0.24
C PRO A 73 -2.63 -1.16 -0.81
N PRO A 74 -1.67 -1.60 0.04
CA PRO A 74 -0.51 -2.35 -0.43
C PRO A 74 -0.92 -3.62 -1.16
N ALA A 75 -0.20 -3.96 -2.23
CA ALA A 75 -0.47 -5.18 -3.01
C ALA A 75 -0.47 -6.43 -2.12
N ALA A 76 0.46 -6.51 -1.17
CA ALA A 76 0.54 -7.62 -0.23
C ALA A 76 -0.75 -7.81 0.57
N VAL A 77 -1.34 -6.74 1.07
CA VAL A 77 -2.60 -6.78 1.84
C VAL A 77 -3.74 -7.28 0.95
N LEU A 78 -3.85 -6.78 -0.27
CA LEU A 78 -4.88 -7.18 -1.21
C LEU A 78 -4.76 -8.66 -1.60
N ILE A 79 -3.53 -9.15 -1.79
CA ILE A 79 -3.25 -10.55 -2.10
C ILE A 79 -3.64 -11.45 -0.94
N LEU A 80 -3.30 -11.09 0.30
CA LEU A 80 -3.68 -11.85 1.48
C LEU A 80 -5.19 -11.92 1.67
N GLN A 81 -5.90 -10.84 1.41
CA GLN A 81 -7.36 -10.81 1.44
C GLN A 81 -7.96 -11.76 0.39
N ALA A 82 -7.45 -11.73 -0.84
CA ALA A 82 -7.91 -12.59 -1.92
C ALA A 82 -7.64 -14.08 -1.62
N ALA A 83 -6.53 -14.39 -0.96
CA ALA A 83 -6.17 -15.75 -0.56
C ALA A 83 -6.81 -16.19 0.76
N ASN A 84 -7.53 -15.31 1.46
CA ASN A 84 -8.09 -15.56 2.80
C ASN A 84 -7.03 -15.95 3.83
N LYS A 85 -5.86 -15.33 3.76
CA LYS A 85 -4.75 -15.59 4.69
C LYS A 85 -4.43 -14.35 5.52
N LYS A 86 -3.95 -14.56 6.74
CA LYS A 86 -3.57 -13.48 7.65
C LYS A 86 -2.12 -13.06 7.47
N LYS A 87 -1.27 -13.97 7.03
CA LYS A 87 0.18 -13.75 6.90
C LYS A 87 0.72 -14.52 5.67
N GLY A 88 1.73 -13.95 5.04
CA GLY A 88 2.49 -14.61 3.99
C GLY A 88 3.45 -15.68 4.54
N SER A 89 4.16 -16.35 3.64
CA SER A 89 5.14 -17.38 4.01
C SER A 89 6.43 -16.76 4.56
N ASP A 90 7.01 -17.40 5.55
CA ASP A 90 8.35 -17.07 6.05
C ASP A 90 9.45 -17.60 5.10
N GLN A 91 9.11 -18.62 4.29
CA GLN A 91 10.01 -19.21 3.28
C GLN A 91 9.27 -19.33 1.94
N PRO A 92 9.01 -18.21 1.24
CA PRO A 92 8.10 -18.20 0.09
C PRO A 92 8.59 -19.04 -1.09
N ASN A 93 9.89 -19.29 -1.20
CA ASN A 93 10.45 -20.16 -2.23
C ASN A 93 10.25 -21.66 -1.94
N LEU A 94 10.11 -22.03 -0.68
CA LEU A 94 9.99 -23.43 -0.24
C LEU A 94 8.57 -23.77 0.21
N VAL A 95 7.93 -22.89 0.98
CA VAL A 95 6.60 -23.13 1.57
C VAL A 95 5.59 -22.17 0.96
N LYS A 96 4.56 -22.71 0.32
CA LYS A 96 3.43 -21.92 -0.20
C LYS A 96 2.28 -21.95 0.80
N VAL A 97 1.71 -20.81 1.12
CA VAL A 97 0.66 -20.68 2.15
C VAL A 97 -0.73 -20.56 1.56
N GLY A 98 -0.87 -20.27 0.28
CA GLY A 98 -2.16 -20.10 -0.35
C GLY A 98 -2.05 -19.95 -1.86
N SER A 99 -3.19 -19.69 -2.48
CA SER A 99 -3.27 -19.47 -3.92
C SER A 99 -4.39 -18.49 -4.26
N ILE A 100 -4.21 -17.79 -5.38
CA ILE A 100 -5.21 -16.91 -5.97
C ILE A 100 -5.34 -17.23 -7.46
N THR A 101 -6.43 -16.78 -8.08
CA THR A 101 -6.66 -16.95 -9.52
C THR A 101 -6.23 -15.72 -10.28
N TRP A 102 -6.04 -15.85 -11.60
CA TRP A 102 -5.75 -14.71 -12.47
C TRP A 102 -6.87 -13.65 -12.48
N ASN A 103 -8.12 -14.05 -12.27
CA ASN A 103 -9.23 -13.11 -12.13
C ASN A 103 -9.06 -12.23 -10.88
N GLN A 104 -8.67 -12.82 -9.77
CA GLN A 104 -8.36 -12.06 -8.54
C GLN A 104 -7.15 -11.14 -8.73
N VAL A 105 -6.12 -11.61 -9.43
CA VAL A 105 -4.96 -10.78 -9.78
C VAL A 105 -5.38 -9.59 -10.64
N LYS A 106 -6.27 -9.80 -11.61
CA LYS A 106 -6.81 -8.73 -12.45
C LYS A 106 -7.55 -7.67 -11.62
N ASP A 107 -8.41 -8.08 -10.71
CA ASP A 107 -9.16 -7.16 -9.83
C ASP A 107 -8.21 -6.31 -8.98
N ILE A 108 -7.18 -6.93 -8.41
CA ILE A 108 -6.14 -6.24 -7.63
C ILE A 108 -5.39 -5.25 -8.52
N ALA A 109 -5.00 -5.67 -9.72
CA ALA A 109 -4.27 -4.84 -10.67
C ALA A 109 -5.10 -3.61 -11.09
N GLU A 110 -6.38 -3.78 -11.39
CA GLU A 110 -7.28 -2.67 -11.74
C GLU A 110 -7.44 -1.68 -10.58
N THR A 111 -7.60 -2.17 -9.35
CA THR A 111 -7.70 -1.34 -8.16
C THR A 111 -6.44 -0.49 -7.95
N LYS A 112 -5.28 -1.06 -8.22
CA LYS A 112 -3.98 -0.45 -7.96
C LYS A 112 -3.37 0.25 -9.18
N MET A 113 -4.04 0.24 -10.32
CA MET A 113 -3.49 0.72 -11.60
C MET A 113 -2.96 2.15 -11.56
N LYS A 114 -3.60 3.03 -10.81
CA LYS A 114 -3.20 4.43 -10.64
C LYS A 114 -1.88 4.62 -9.88
N ASP A 115 -1.45 3.64 -9.09
CA ASP A 115 -0.19 3.68 -8.35
C ASP A 115 0.91 2.84 -9.01
N LEU A 116 0.57 2.03 -10.01
CA LEU A 116 1.51 1.16 -10.69
C LEU A 116 2.16 1.85 -11.89
N ASN A 117 3.42 1.52 -12.13
CA ASN A 117 4.15 1.93 -13.31
C ASN A 117 3.90 0.97 -14.48
N ALA A 118 2.63 0.79 -14.84
CA ALA A 118 2.18 -0.07 -15.91
C ALA A 118 1.15 0.66 -16.77
N PHE A 119 1.26 0.51 -18.09
CA PHE A 119 0.34 1.14 -19.04
C PHE A 119 -0.85 0.24 -19.37
N LYS A 120 -0.67 -1.06 -19.23
CA LYS A 120 -1.69 -2.08 -19.56
C LYS A 120 -2.02 -2.91 -18.33
N VAL A 121 -3.25 -3.39 -18.26
CA VAL A 121 -3.73 -4.27 -17.19
C VAL A 121 -2.89 -5.57 -17.15
N GLY A 122 -2.54 -6.13 -18.30
CA GLY A 122 -1.70 -7.33 -18.36
C GLY A 122 -0.34 -7.15 -17.69
N SER A 123 0.31 -6.01 -17.91
CA SER A 123 1.58 -5.68 -17.25
C SER A 123 1.40 -5.52 -15.74
N ALA A 124 0.33 -4.86 -15.32
CA ALA A 124 0.01 -4.72 -13.90
C ALA A 124 -0.26 -6.07 -13.24
N MET A 125 -0.95 -6.98 -13.92
CA MET A 125 -1.20 -8.34 -13.44
C MET A 125 0.10 -9.12 -13.23
N LYS A 126 1.07 -8.98 -14.12
CA LYS A 126 2.40 -9.60 -13.97
C LYS A 126 3.14 -9.06 -12.73
N MET A 127 3.04 -7.77 -12.48
CA MET A 127 3.62 -7.14 -11.27
C MET A 127 2.98 -7.71 -9.99
N ILE A 128 1.67 -7.81 -9.96
CA ILE A 128 0.93 -8.36 -8.81
C ILE A 128 1.26 -9.86 -8.62
N ALA A 129 1.34 -10.63 -9.70
CA ALA A 129 1.73 -12.05 -9.65
C ALA A 129 3.14 -12.24 -9.08
N GLY A 130 4.08 -11.37 -9.46
CA GLY A 130 5.43 -11.37 -8.89
C GLY A 130 5.44 -11.09 -7.39
N THR A 131 4.63 -10.14 -6.93
CA THR A 131 4.46 -9.86 -5.51
C THR A 131 3.87 -11.06 -4.77
N ALA A 132 2.84 -11.70 -5.33
CA ALA A 132 2.23 -12.91 -4.76
C ALA A 132 3.26 -14.04 -4.63
N ARG A 133 4.07 -14.24 -5.64
CA ARG A 133 5.16 -15.22 -5.61
C ARG A 133 6.15 -14.94 -4.47
N SER A 134 6.50 -13.69 -4.26
CA SER A 134 7.41 -13.28 -3.18
C SER A 134 6.83 -13.50 -1.78
N MET A 135 5.51 -13.62 -1.68
CA MET A 135 4.79 -13.88 -0.43
C MET A 135 4.49 -15.36 -0.18
N GLY A 136 4.82 -16.24 -1.10
CA GLY A 136 4.45 -17.65 -1.02
C GLY A 136 3.02 -17.94 -1.41
N VAL A 137 2.40 -17.09 -2.19
CA VAL A 137 1.05 -17.27 -2.75
C VAL A 137 1.18 -17.63 -4.22
N LYS A 138 0.59 -18.76 -4.62
CA LYS A 138 0.58 -19.21 -6.02
C LYS A 138 -0.56 -18.55 -6.78
N VAL A 139 -0.32 -18.25 -8.06
CA VAL A 139 -1.36 -17.82 -8.98
C VAL A 139 -1.78 -19.03 -9.83
N LYS A 140 -3.03 -19.46 -9.70
CA LYS A 140 -3.57 -20.63 -10.41
C LYS A 140 -4.03 -20.24 -11.81
N GLY A 141 -3.78 -21.14 -12.77
CA GLY A 141 -4.22 -21.00 -14.15
C GLY A 141 -3.17 -20.41 -15.05
N VAL A 142 -3.57 -20.11 -16.29
CA VAL A 142 -2.71 -19.56 -17.33
C VAL A 142 -2.97 -18.06 -17.47
N PHE A 143 -1.91 -17.29 -17.67
CA PHE A 143 -2.03 -15.84 -17.92
C PHE A 143 -2.88 -15.57 -19.16
N PRO A 144 -3.91 -14.70 -19.05
CA PRO A 144 -4.76 -14.36 -20.21
C PRO A 144 -3.97 -13.50 -21.21
N GLU A 145 -3.67 -14.07 -22.36
CA GLU A 145 -2.88 -13.39 -23.41
C GLU A 145 -3.59 -12.16 -24.02
N ASN A 146 -4.89 -12.10 -23.92
CA ASN A 146 -5.70 -11.04 -24.50
C ASN A 146 -5.56 -9.67 -23.78
N LEU A 147 -4.80 -9.60 -22.71
CA LEU A 147 -4.65 -8.41 -21.87
C LEU A 147 -3.26 -7.74 -21.98
N ASN A 148 -2.45 -8.17 -22.94
CA ASN A 148 -1.12 -7.57 -23.22
C ASN A 148 -1.23 -6.32 -24.09
#